data_705aa1a83f7ba8aa459cb573ff5944ac
#
_entry.id   705aa1a83f7ba8aa459cb573ff5944ac
#
_cell.length_a   1.000
_cell.length_b   1.000
_cell.length_c   1.000
_cell.angle_alpha   90.00
_cell.angle_beta   90.00
_cell.angle_gamma   90.00
#
_symmetry.space_group_name_H-M   'P 1'
#
loop_
_entity.id
_entity.type
_entity.pdbx_description
1 polymer ?
#
loop_
_entity_poly.entity_id
_entity_poly.type
_entity_poly.pdbx_seq_one_letter_code
_entity_poly.pdbx_strand_id
1 'polypeptide(L)'
;MIASLRAMLSRVGVVVALSFGVEVGAADRPSFVDRNGEVMTAQVVELRGDIEKPAHLSGIAVVGEFLLIVSDEAKNPTVVQVLQRDGNAYKVVRSVSLPGGSDEVDLEAIAADGNTIYVTGSHASTRKVDEGRIGEVSAKASREQFFRFRLTTDGRAEDVQGPKSLRGVIRAHPVLKDFVGVASKENGIDVEGLAAKDGRIHFGFRGPVLRGGWVPVVSTTWNDPDGDAQIRYVHLHGRGIRDIAAVDGGFLLLAGPVGDADFSYRIYFWDGADQLPGGDNGPRPDRLGELTELDDAKPEGLAVARTQGKTYEVLVVLDGLKNKAMRWTVKRP
;
A
#
# COMPACT_ATOMS: atom_id res chain seq x y z
N MET A 1 83.36 -34.08 9.10
CA MET A 1 82.28 -34.39 10.07
C MET A 1 81.14 -33.38 9.89
N ILE A 2 80.02 -33.89 9.61
CA ILE A 2 78.83 -33.36 8.98
C ILE A 2 78.17 -32.32 9.85
N ALA A 3 77.88 -31.14 9.31
CA ALA A 3 77.01 -30.11 9.92
C ALA A 3 75.77 -29.95 9.07
N SER A 4 74.61 -30.18 9.67
CA SER A 4 73.28 -30.16 9.08
C SER A 4 72.71 -28.78 9.11
N LEU A 5 72.30 -28.24 7.92
CA LEU A 5 71.60 -27.04 7.73
C LEU A 5 70.10 -27.26 7.89
N ARG A 6 69.44 -26.67 8.86
CA ARG A 6 67.96 -26.64 8.96
C ARG A 6 67.43 -25.35 8.40
N ALA A 7 66.69 -25.45 7.30
CA ALA A 7 65.93 -24.38 6.72
C ALA A 7 64.60 -24.18 7.50
N MET A 8 64.34 -22.92 7.86
CA MET A 8 63.13 -22.47 8.57
C MET A 8 62.14 -21.98 7.53
N LEU A 9 61.09 -22.79 7.24
CA LEU A 9 59.97 -22.42 6.40
C LEU A 9 58.91 -21.68 7.23
N SER A 10 58.80 -20.39 7.00
CA SER A 10 57.69 -19.55 7.49
C SER A 10 56.40 -19.87 6.74
N ARG A 11 55.43 -20.42 7.43
CA ARG A 11 54.06 -20.59 6.91
C ARG A 11 53.27 -19.31 7.18
N VAL A 12 52.98 -18.55 6.12
CA VAL A 12 51.96 -17.51 6.14
C VAL A 12 50.61 -18.19 6.07
N GLY A 13 49.89 -18.21 7.17
CA GLY A 13 48.50 -18.67 7.22
C GLY A 13 47.58 -17.60 6.69
N VAL A 14 46.98 -17.80 5.53
CA VAL A 14 45.86 -16.99 5.04
C VAL A 14 44.63 -17.44 5.81
N VAL A 15 44.12 -16.58 6.71
CA VAL A 15 42.82 -16.77 7.34
C VAL A 15 41.78 -16.27 6.35
N VAL A 16 41.12 -17.19 5.65
CA VAL A 16 39.91 -16.89 4.90
C VAL A 16 38.77 -16.80 5.92
N ALA A 17 38.31 -15.60 6.21
CA ALA A 17 37.08 -15.39 6.97
C ALA A 17 35.91 -15.78 6.08
N LEU A 18 35.40 -16.98 6.25
CA LEU A 18 34.10 -17.41 5.72
C LEU A 18 33.01 -16.66 6.52
N SER A 19 32.49 -15.59 5.96
CA SER A 19 31.22 -15.00 6.43
C SER A 19 30.11 -15.99 6.06
N PHE A 20 29.63 -16.74 7.04
CA PHE A 20 28.38 -17.46 6.93
C PHE A 20 27.25 -16.40 6.92
N GLY A 21 26.89 -15.93 5.74
CA GLY A 21 25.57 -15.32 5.52
C GLY A 21 24.57 -16.47 5.73
N VAL A 22 23.72 -16.34 6.74
CA VAL A 22 22.54 -17.19 6.85
C VAL A 22 21.69 -16.86 5.62
N GLU A 23 21.76 -17.66 4.57
CA GLU A 23 20.75 -17.68 3.53
C GLU A 23 19.45 -18.14 4.20
N VAL A 24 18.55 -17.20 4.48
CA VAL A 24 17.15 -17.51 4.73
C VAL A 24 16.67 -18.25 3.49
N GLY A 25 16.22 -19.48 3.67
CA GLY A 25 15.87 -20.40 2.59
C GLY A 25 14.86 -19.74 1.62
N ALA A 26 14.98 -20.07 0.34
CA ALA A 26 14.11 -19.53 -0.73
C ALA A 26 12.61 -19.88 -0.56
N ALA A 27 12.27 -20.70 0.46
CA ALA A 27 10.92 -21.17 0.75
C ALA A 27 10.04 -20.16 1.51
N ASP A 28 10.61 -19.04 2.04
CA ASP A 28 9.87 -18.11 2.92
C ASP A 28 9.69 -16.72 2.31
N ARG A 29 9.68 -16.59 0.99
CA ARG A 29 9.54 -15.29 0.33
C ARG A 29 8.30 -15.27 -0.54
N PRO A 30 7.44 -14.23 -0.38
CA PRO A 30 6.31 -14.03 -1.29
C PRO A 30 6.74 -14.03 -2.76
N SER A 31 5.90 -14.59 -3.60
CA SER A 31 6.13 -14.69 -5.05
C SER A 31 5.03 -13.95 -5.81
N PHE A 32 5.34 -13.51 -7.02
CA PHE A 32 4.40 -12.95 -7.97
C PHE A 32 4.34 -13.88 -9.18
N VAL A 33 3.16 -14.39 -9.48
CA VAL A 33 2.90 -15.19 -10.69
C VAL A 33 2.26 -14.27 -11.73
N ASP A 34 2.98 -14.00 -12.81
CA ASP A 34 2.48 -13.15 -13.87
C ASP A 34 1.29 -13.79 -14.61
N ARG A 35 0.67 -13.03 -15.51
CA ARG A 35 -0.47 -13.51 -16.32
C ARG A 35 -0.14 -14.70 -17.24
N ASN A 36 1.14 -14.93 -17.53
CA ASN A 36 1.62 -16.04 -18.37
C ASN A 36 2.01 -17.25 -17.54
N GLY A 37 1.98 -17.14 -16.19
CA GLY A 37 2.37 -18.21 -15.25
C GLY A 37 3.85 -18.19 -14.90
N GLU A 38 4.61 -17.15 -15.25
CA GLU A 38 5.99 -16.98 -14.81
C GLU A 38 6.03 -16.59 -13.34
N VAL A 39 6.83 -17.32 -12.55
CA VAL A 39 6.95 -17.12 -11.10
C VAL A 39 8.18 -16.27 -10.81
N MET A 40 7.98 -15.17 -10.10
CA MET A 40 9.04 -14.26 -9.67
C MET A 40 9.05 -14.16 -8.13
N THR A 41 10.11 -14.64 -7.49
CA THR A 41 10.31 -14.47 -6.04
C THR A 41 10.60 -13.00 -5.71
N ALA A 42 10.04 -12.51 -4.62
CA ALA A 42 10.25 -11.14 -4.16
C ALA A 42 11.72 -10.84 -3.86
N GLN A 43 12.14 -9.64 -4.21
CA GLN A 43 13.35 -9.04 -3.63
C GLN A 43 12.95 -8.30 -2.35
N VAL A 44 13.61 -8.63 -1.24
CA VAL A 44 13.38 -7.97 0.04
C VAL A 44 14.07 -6.61 0.04
N VAL A 45 13.31 -5.59 0.39
CA VAL A 45 13.79 -4.23 0.65
C VAL A 45 13.67 -3.98 2.16
N GLU A 46 14.80 -3.81 2.85
CA GLU A 46 14.80 -3.56 4.28
C GLU A 46 14.39 -2.12 4.60
N LEU A 47 13.54 -1.97 5.60
CA LEU A 47 13.18 -0.69 6.21
C LEU A 47 13.89 -0.59 7.56
N ARG A 48 14.77 0.38 7.73
CA ARG A 48 15.68 0.50 8.88
C ARG A 48 15.32 1.69 9.75
N GLY A 49 15.65 1.60 11.02
CA GLY A 49 15.40 2.64 12.03
C GLY A 49 14.18 2.32 12.87
N ASP A 50 13.67 3.33 13.56
CA ASP A 50 12.51 3.20 14.43
C ASP A 50 11.22 3.30 13.60
N ILE A 51 10.77 2.15 13.09
CA ILE A 51 9.54 2.07 12.31
C ILE A 51 8.35 1.99 13.27
N GLU A 52 7.43 2.95 13.12
CA GLU A 52 6.19 2.97 13.88
C GLU A 52 5.31 1.79 13.45
N LYS A 53 4.92 0.94 14.42
CA LYS A 53 4.06 -0.23 14.16
C LYS A 53 4.49 -1.09 12.94
N PRO A 54 5.71 -1.60 12.94
CA PRO A 54 6.31 -2.21 11.73
C PRO A 54 5.59 -3.46 11.19
N ALA A 55 4.68 -4.06 11.97
CA ALA A 55 3.85 -5.18 11.55
C ALA A 55 2.51 -4.74 10.93
N HIS A 56 2.19 -3.45 10.94
CA HIS A 56 0.89 -2.88 10.55
C HIS A 56 1.09 -1.77 9.51
N LEU A 57 2.02 -2.00 8.56
CA LEU A 57 2.23 -1.07 7.45
C LEU A 57 1.09 -1.21 6.45
N SER A 58 0.34 -0.13 6.25
CA SER A 58 -0.86 -0.09 5.41
C SER A 58 -0.64 0.66 4.08
N GLY A 59 0.24 1.66 4.05
CA GLY A 59 0.47 2.44 2.84
C GLY A 59 1.93 2.79 2.59
N ILE A 60 2.29 2.96 1.31
CA ILE A 60 3.65 3.24 0.84
C ILE A 60 3.62 4.16 -0.38
N ALA A 61 4.52 5.15 -0.44
CA ALA A 61 4.73 6.00 -1.61
C ALA A 61 6.22 6.25 -1.85
N VAL A 62 6.61 6.43 -3.11
CA VAL A 62 7.99 6.75 -3.51
C VAL A 62 8.05 8.16 -4.08
N VAL A 63 8.97 8.99 -3.59
CA VAL A 63 9.20 10.35 -4.08
C VAL A 63 10.70 10.59 -4.19
N GLY A 64 11.24 10.49 -5.39
CA GLY A 64 12.68 10.59 -5.62
C GLY A 64 13.47 9.55 -4.82
N GLU A 65 14.34 10.01 -3.94
CA GLU A 65 15.14 9.13 -3.05
C GLU A 65 14.42 8.79 -1.72
N PHE A 66 13.19 9.27 -1.55
CA PHE A 66 12.42 9.02 -0.33
C PHE A 66 11.35 7.96 -0.54
N LEU A 67 11.16 7.17 0.50
CA LEU A 67 10.05 6.28 0.71
C LEU A 67 9.22 6.82 1.87
N LEU A 68 7.93 6.95 1.68
CA LEU A 68 7.00 7.34 2.72
C LEU A 68 6.13 6.14 3.09
N ILE A 69 5.91 5.93 4.37
CA ILE A 69 5.07 4.85 4.89
C ILE A 69 4.08 5.37 5.94
N VAL A 70 2.95 4.69 6.03
CA VAL A 70 1.94 4.87 7.07
C VAL A 70 1.56 3.51 7.67
N SER A 71 0.98 3.54 8.87
CA SER A 71 0.51 2.36 9.58
C SER A 71 -0.89 2.61 10.13
N ASP A 72 -1.79 1.63 10.04
CA ASP A 72 -3.19 1.71 10.48
C ASP A 72 -3.33 1.84 12.01
N GLU A 73 -2.48 1.19 12.78
CA GLU A 73 -2.48 1.22 14.24
C GLU A 73 -1.63 2.33 14.87
N ALA A 74 -1.08 3.26 14.07
CA ALA A 74 -0.31 4.38 14.59
C ALA A 74 -1.22 5.29 15.43
N LYS A 75 -0.89 5.42 16.71
CA LYS A 75 -1.66 6.22 17.68
C LYS A 75 -0.79 7.35 18.19
N ASN A 76 -1.36 8.52 18.18
CA ASN A 76 -0.92 9.72 18.84
C ASN A 76 0.62 9.88 19.09
N PRO A 77 1.32 10.60 18.23
CA PRO A 77 0.75 11.33 17.11
C PRO A 77 0.54 10.42 15.88
N THR A 78 -0.48 10.70 15.08
CA THR A 78 -0.66 10.13 13.76
C THR A 78 0.45 10.64 12.85
N VAL A 79 1.28 9.76 12.33
CA VAL A 79 2.50 10.15 11.62
C VAL A 79 2.65 9.48 10.27
N VAL A 80 3.25 10.21 9.33
CA VAL A 80 3.87 9.67 8.13
C VAL A 80 5.37 9.57 8.39
N GLN A 81 5.97 8.42 8.17
CA GLN A 81 7.41 8.28 8.27
C GLN A 81 8.06 8.46 6.90
N VAL A 82 9.12 9.28 6.87
CA VAL A 82 9.94 9.53 5.69
C VAL A 82 11.25 8.77 5.85
N LEU A 83 11.50 7.88 4.92
CA LEU A 83 12.72 7.10 4.85
C LEU A 83 13.54 7.54 3.64
N GLN A 84 14.84 7.64 3.80
CA GLN A 84 15.77 7.94 2.71
C GLN A 84 16.43 6.65 2.23
N ARG A 85 16.68 6.55 0.93
CA ARG A 85 17.38 5.43 0.31
C ARG A 85 18.78 5.27 0.91
N ASP A 86 19.13 4.04 1.27
CA ASP A 86 20.41 3.63 1.82
C ASP A 86 20.84 2.33 1.12
N GLY A 87 21.44 2.44 -0.06
CA GLY A 87 21.72 1.32 -0.94
C GLY A 87 20.45 0.61 -1.43
N ASN A 88 20.30 -0.67 -1.07
CA ASN A 88 19.11 -1.48 -1.35
C ASN A 88 18.04 -1.41 -0.25
N ALA A 89 18.27 -0.63 0.80
CA ALA A 89 17.37 -0.43 1.92
C ALA A 89 16.86 1.02 1.95
N TYR A 90 15.96 1.29 2.89
CA TYR A 90 15.54 2.64 3.25
C TYR A 90 15.64 2.82 4.76
N LYS A 91 16.08 4.00 5.21
CA LYS A 91 16.26 4.31 6.62
C LYS A 91 15.38 5.49 7.03
N VAL A 92 14.67 5.37 8.14
CA VAL A 92 13.87 6.46 8.73
C VAL A 92 14.78 7.65 8.99
N VAL A 93 14.41 8.79 8.44
CA VAL A 93 15.11 10.07 8.64
C VAL A 93 14.22 11.10 9.31
N ARG A 94 12.88 10.98 9.19
CA ARG A 94 11.92 11.92 9.77
C ARG A 94 10.56 11.25 10.01
N SER A 95 9.79 11.89 10.90
CA SER A 95 8.36 11.65 11.08
C SER A 95 7.61 12.97 10.88
N VAL A 96 6.52 12.93 10.13
CA VAL A 96 5.65 14.08 9.84
C VAL A 96 4.36 13.86 10.61
N SER A 97 4.10 14.72 11.61
CA SER A 97 2.85 14.68 12.36
C SER A 97 1.72 15.29 11.53
N LEU A 98 0.60 14.59 11.44
CA LEU A 98 -0.62 15.08 10.79
C LEU A 98 -1.49 15.85 11.81
N PRO A 99 -2.17 16.92 11.39
CA PRO A 99 -3.06 17.67 12.26
C PRO A 99 -4.29 16.80 12.61
N GLY A 100 -4.74 16.84 13.86
CA GLY A 100 -5.89 16.08 14.32
C GLY A 100 -5.91 15.90 15.82
N GLY A 101 -6.93 15.23 16.33
CA GLY A 101 -7.08 14.91 17.74
C GLY A 101 -6.20 13.74 18.19
N SER A 102 -6.41 13.31 19.43
CA SER A 102 -5.71 12.17 20.04
C SER A 102 -6.27 10.80 19.61
N ASP A 103 -7.33 10.79 18.80
CA ASP A 103 -7.98 9.57 18.35
C ASP A 103 -7.25 8.93 17.17
N GLU A 104 -7.34 7.63 17.09
CA GLU A 104 -6.83 6.82 15.98
C GLU A 104 -7.47 7.25 14.66
N VAL A 105 -6.64 7.59 13.67
CA VAL A 105 -7.08 7.97 12.31
C VAL A 105 -7.23 6.75 11.42
N ASP A 106 -6.60 5.62 11.76
CA ASP A 106 -6.65 4.41 10.94
C ASP A 106 -6.12 4.71 9.53
N LEU A 107 -4.85 5.12 9.46
CA LEU A 107 -4.23 5.48 8.18
C LEU A 107 -4.08 4.26 7.30
N GLU A 108 -4.63 4.32 6.09
CA GLU A 108 -4.64 3.17 5.17
C GLU A 108 -3.75 3.38 3.94
N ALA A 109 -3.70 4.58 3.41
CA ALA A 109 -2.96 4.80 2.18
C ALA A 109 -2.26 6.16 2.12
N ILE A 110 -1.21 6.21 1.30
CA ILE A 110 -0.43 7.40 1.00
C ILE A 110 -0.07 7.45 -0.48
N ALA A 111 -0.22 8.62 -1.10
CA ALA A 111 0.07 8.83 -2.51
C ALA A 111 0.85 10.12 -2.75
N ALA A 112 1.54 10.19 -3.88
CA ALA A 112 2.28 11.36 -4.31
C ALA A 112 1.89 11.79 -5.73
N ASP A 113 1.73 13.10 -5.94
CA ASP A 113 1.71 13.75 -7.24
C ASP A 113 2.85 14.79 -7.27
N GLY A 114 3.95 14.44 -7.92
CA GLY A 114 5.20 15.16 -7.78
C GLY A 114 5.71 15.14 -6.32
N ASN A 115 5.82 16.30 -5.71
CA ASN A 115 6.19 16.46 -4.31
C ASN A 115 5.00 16.74 -3.37
N THR A 116 3.80 16.74 -3.89
CA THR A 116 2.56 16.84 -3.08
C THR A 116 2.14 15.45 -2.62
N ILE A 117 2.03 15.28 -1.32
CA ILE A 117 1.71 14.02 -0.66
C ILE A 117 0.29 14.09 -0.13
N TYR A 118 -0.46 13.02 -0.33
CA TYR A 118 -1.80 12.83 0.18
C TYR A 118 -1.84 11.59 1.05
N VAL A 119 -2.61 11.63 2.13
CA VAL A 119 -2.74 10.54 3.10
C VAL A 119 -4.21 10.41 3.48
N THR A 120 -4.73 9.20 3.60
CA THR A 120 -6.12 8.97 3.97
C THR A 120 -6.25 7.98 5.12
N GLY A 121 -7.27 8.19 5.97
CA GLY A 121 -7.80 7.17 6.85
C GLY A 121 -8.84 6.32 6.14
N SER A 122 -9.28 5.25 6.81
CA SER A 122 -10.15 4.20 6.24
C SER A 122 -11.57 4.66 5.89
N HIS A 123 -12.10 5.73 6.48
CA HIS A 123 -13.53 6.10 6.43
C HIS A 123 -14.47 4.97 6.89
N ALA A 124 -13.93 3.97 7.58
CA ALA A 124 -14.61 2.73 7.92
C ALA A 124 -15.39 2.79 9.25
N SER A 125 -16.47 2.02 9.28
CA SER A 125 -17.12 1.61 10.52
C SER A 125 -16.66 0.22 10.93
N THR A 126 -16.53 -0.03 12.23
CA THR A 126 -16.10 -1.33 12.76
C THR A 126 -17.18 -1.93 13.65
N ARG A 127 -17.28 -3.25 13.65
CA ARG A 127 -18.10 -3.98 14.60
C ARG A 127 -17.20 -4.68 15.61
N LYS A 128 -17.49 -4.50 16.87
CA LYS A 128 -16.84 -5.29 17.93
C LYS A 128 -17.48 -6.67 17.99
N VAL A 129 -16.64 -7.69 18.07
CA VAL A 129 -17.07 -9.05 18.42
C VAL A 129 -16.53 -9.31 19.81
N ASP A 130 -17.41 -9.55 20.78
CA ASP A 130 -17.07 -9.83 22.18
C ASP A 130 -17.57 -11.21 22.53
N GLU A 131 -16.69 -12.10 22.96
CA GLU A 131 -17.00 -13.50 23.33
C GLU A 131 -17.91 -14.24 22.34
N GLY A 132 -17.71 -14.01 21.03
CA GLY A 132 -18.53 -14.61 19.97
C GLY A 132 -19.90 -13.95 19.75
N ARG A 133 -20.19 -12.84 20.47
CA ARG A 133 -21.40 -12.04 20.26
C ARG A 133 -21.14 -10.91 19.30
N ILE A 134 -22.06 -10.73 18.36
CA ILE A 134 -22.04 -9.63 17.40
C ILE A 134 -22.45 -8.35 18.13
N GLY A 135 -21.51 -7.43 18.33
CA GLY A 135 -21.76 -6.13 18.96
C GLY A 135 -22.29 -5.08 17.98
N GLU A 136 -22.45 -3.86 18.47
CA GLU A 136 -22.90 -2.72 17.68
C GLU A 136 -21.80 -2.24 16.72
N VAL A 137 -22.23 -1.65 15.61
CA VAL A 137 -21.32 -0.96 14.66
C VAL A 137 -20.93 0.39 15.24
N SER A 138 -19.65 0.67 15.25
CA SER A 138 -19.08 1.93 15.71
C SER A 138 -18.42 2.66 14.55
N ALA A 139 -18.79 3.92 14.35
CA ALA A 139 -18.13 4.85 13.44
C ALA A 139 -17.31 5.85 14.25
N LYS A 140 -16.08 6.15 13.78
CA LYS A 140 -15.21 7.16 14.37
C LYS A 140 -14.97 8.28 13.35
N ALA A 141 -15.30 9.51 13.70
CA ALA A 141 -15.07 10.67 12.83
C ALA A 141 -13.57 10.88 12.53
N SER A 142 -12.68 10.44 13.43
CA SER A 142 -11.23 10.48 13.24
C SER A 142 -10.75 9.62 12.07
N ARG A 143 -11.45 8.56 11.72
CA ARG A 143 -11.14 7.70 10.59
C ARG A 143 -11.57 8.28 9.24
N GLU A 144 -12.56 9.20 9.25
CA GLU A 144 -13.12 9.81 8.05
C GLU A 144 -12.33 11.05 7.61
N GLN A 145 -11.00 10.94 7.55
CA GLN A 145 -10.10 12.07 7.34
C GLN A 145 -9.07 11.78 6.26
N PHE A 146 -8.74 12.82 5.49
CA PHE A 146 -7.57 12.80 4.63
C PHE A 146 -6.81 14.14 4.70
N PHE A 147 -5.52 14.08 4.40
CA PHE A 147 -4.53 15.14 4.60
C PHE A 147 -3.70 15.34 3.35
N ARG A 148 -3.04 16.50 3.26
CA ARG A 148 -1.95 16.72 2.31
C ARG A 148 -0.82 17.51 2.93
N PHE A 149 0.38 17.34 2.35
CA PHE A 149 1.53 18.20 2.61
C PHE A 149 2.45 18.20 1.39
N ARG A 150 3.44 19.10 1.39
CA ARG A 150 4.49 19.12 0.39
C ARG A 150 5.78 18.54 0.98
N LEU A 151 6.41 17.61 0.27
CA LEU A 151 7.71 17.06 0.63
C LEU A 151 8.81 17.89 -0.05
N THR A 152 9.76 18.37 0.72
CA THR A 152 10.93 19.11 0.21
C THR A 152 12.01 18.15 -0.29
N THR A 153 12.97 18.66 -1.04
CA THR A 153 14.10 17.86 -1.57
C THR A 153 15.03 17.28 -0.49
N ASP A 154 14.95 17.78 0.74
CA ASP A 154 15.66 17.24 1.91
C ASP A 154 14.75 16.39 2.84
N GLY A 155 13.55 16.02 2.36
CA GLY A 155 12.62 15.13 3.05
C GLY A 155 11.85 15.77 4.21
N ARG A 156 11.72 17.10 4.27
CA ARG A 156 10.87 17.79 5.24
C ARG A 156 9.46 17.95 4.67
N ALA A 157 8.49 17.99 5.57
CA ALA A 157 7.13 18.37 5.22
C ALA A 157 6.93 19.87 5.40
N GLU A 158 6.29 20.47 4.42
CA GLU A 158 5.80 21.85 4.45
C GLU A 158 4.32 21.86 4.10
N ASP A 159 3.61 22.93 4.52
CA ASP A 159 2.19 23.15 4.21
C ASP A 159 1.30 21.96 4.58
N VAL A 160 1.49 21.39 5.77
CA VAL A 160 0.67 20.29 6.26
C VAL A 160 -0.75 20.79 6.48
N GLN A 161 -1.71 20.21 5.76
CA GLN A 161 -3.11 20.66 5.71
C GLN A 161 -4.07 19.48 5.93
N GLY A 162 -5.26 19.81 6.42
CA GLY A 162 -6.33 18.88 6.75
C GLY A 162 -6.79 19.02 8.21
N PRO A 163 -7.69 18.17 8.68
CA PRO A 163 -8.34 17.10 7.92
C PRO A 163 -9.41 17.62 6.95
N LYS A 164 -9.58 16.90 5.84
CA LYS A 164 -10.76 16.91 4.98
C LYS A 164 -11.42 15.53 5.02
N SER A 165 -12.61 15.38 4.45
CA SER A 165 -13.38 14.13 4.53
C SER A 165 -14.13 13.85 3.23
N LEU A 166 -14.30 12.56 2.90
CA LEU A 166 -15.20 12.10 1.83
C LEU A 166 -16.64 11.89 2.32
N ARG A 167 -16.94 12.19 3.57
CA ARG A 167 -18.26 11.94 4.15
C ARG A 167 -19.40 12.55 3.33
N GLY A 168 -19.22 13.78 2.85
CA GLY A 168 -20.21 14.47 2.02
C GLY A 168 -20.49 13.70 0.73
N VAL A 169 -19.44 13.36 -0.01
CA VAL A 169 -19.51 12.56 -1.25
C VAL A 169 -20.19 11.21 -1.02
N ILE A 170 -19.75 10.46 -0.01
CA ILE A 170 -20.26 9.12 0.28
C ILE A 170 -21.74 9.15 0.62
N ARG A 171 -22.17 10.08 1.48
CA ARG A 171 -23.57 10.20 1.93
C ARG A 171 -24.51 10.76 0.86
N ALA A 172 -24.01 11.58 -0.06
CA ALA A 172 -24.79 12.13 -1.16
C ALA A 172 -24.95 11.14 -2.33
N HIS A 173 -24.02 10.19 -2.48
CA HIS A 173 -24.05 9.28 -3.62
C HIS A 173 -25.12 8.19 -3.46
N PRO A 174 -26.01 7.98 -4.48
CA PRO A 174 -27.18 7.10 -4.37
C PRO A 174 -26.83 5.63 -4.04
N VAL A 175 -25.65 5.15 -4.40
CA VAL A 175 -25.20 3.77 -4.10
C VAL A 175 -24.41 3.74 -2.78
N LEU A 176 -23.40 4.59 -2.61
CA LEU A 176 -22.49 4.50 -1.44
C LEU A 176 -23.20 4.77 -0.11
N LYS A 177 -24.21 5.65 -0.10
CA LYS A 177 -24.95 6.00 1.12
C LYS A 177 -25.56 4.77 1.83
N ASP A 178 -25.92 3.73 1.10
CA ASP A 178 -26.57 2.54 1.63
C ASP A 178 -25.58 1.62 2.36
N PHE A 179 -24.27 1.86 2.21
CA PHE A 179 -23.21 1.14 2.91
C PHE A 179 -22.64 1.91 4.12
N VAL A 180 -23.12 3.13 4.35
CA VAL A 180 -22.73 3.92 5.53
C VAL A 180 -23.29 3.26 6.78
N GLY A 181 -22.41 3.03 7.77
CA GLY A 181 -22.79 2.35 9.02
C GLY A 181 -22.83 0.82 8.92
N VAL A 182 -22.49 0.25 7.77
CA VAL A 182 -22.15 -1.17 7.66
C VAL A 182 -20.69 -1.34 8.06
N ALA A 183 -20.35 -2.37 8.83
CA ALA A 183 -18.98 -2.62 9.22
C ALA A 183 -18.10 -2.99 8.01
N SER A 184 -16.84 -2.55 7.99
CA SER A 184 -15.91 -2.77 6.87
C SER A 184 -15.80 -4.24 6.46
N LYS A 185 -15.64 -5.15 7.43
CA LYS A 185 -15.59 -6.61 7.19
C LYS A 185 -16.92 -7.21 6.70
N GLU A 186 -18.02 -6.47 6.81
CA GLU A 186 -19.36 -6.86 6.32
C GLU A 186 -19.70 -6.19 4.99
N ASN A 187 -18.69 -5.76 4.23
CA ASN A 187 -18.80 -5.05 2.97
C ASN A 187 -19.30 -3.59 3.11
N GLY A 188 -19.03 -2.94 4.24
CA GLY A 188 -19.28 -1.51 4.46
C GLY A 188 -18.29 -0.60 3.74
N ILE A 189 -18.46 0.70 3.94
CA ILE A 189 -17.50 1.70 3.47
C ILE A 189 -16.14 1.44 4.10
N ASP A 190 -15.13 1.36 3.24
CA ASP A 190 -13.75 1.16 3.64
C ASP A 190 -12.79 1.62 2.52
N VAL A 191 -12.01 2.65 2.78
CA VAL A 191 -11.05 3.24 1.84
C VAL A 191 -9.66 2.73 2.19
N GLU A 192 -9.03 1.97 1.30
CA GLU A 192 -7.68 1.45 1.49
C GLU A 192 -6.72 1.82 0.36
N GLY A 193 -7.23 2.31 -0.78
CA GLY A 193 -6.38 2.72 -1.88
C GLY A 193 -6.34 4.24 -2.06
N LEU A 194 -5.16 4.78 -2.36
CA LEU A 194 -4.99 6.19 -2.67
C LEU A 194 -4.02 6.39 -3.84
N ALA A 195 -4.45 7.16 -4.84
CA ALA A 195 -3.57 7.66 -5.88
C ALA A 195 -3.77 9.17 -6.08
N ALA A 196 -2.72 9.84 -6.51
CA ALA A 196 -2.81 11.22 -6.93
C ALA A 196 -2.22 11.36 -8.34
N LYS A 197 -2.97 12.03 -9.23
CA LYS A 197 -2.59 12.18 -10.62
C LYS A 197 -3.28 13.39 -11.23
N ASP A 198 -2.51 14.21 -11.94
CA ASP A 198 -3.02 15.36 -12.69
C ASP A 198 -3.89 16.30 -11.81
N GLY A 199 -3.47 16.51 -10.56
CA GLY A 199 -4.17 17.34 -9.57
C GLY A 199 -5.44 16.74 -8.99
N ARG A 200 -5.78 15.50 -9.32
CA ARG A 200 -6.91 14.76 -8.74
C ARG A 200 -6.42 13.69 -7.78
N ILE A 201 -7.22 13.45 -6.75
CA ILE A 201 -7.01 12.42 -5.74
C ILE A 201 -8.03 11.31 -6.01
N HIS A 202 -7.57 10.07 -6.06
CA HIS A 202 -8.37 8.89 -6.33
C HIS A 202 -8.37 7.99 -5.11
N PHE A 203 -9.55 7.73 -4.55
CA PHE A 203 -9.77 6.90 -3.37
C PHE A 203 -10.37 5.57 -3.81
N GLY A 204 -9.63 4.49 -3.61
CA GLY A 204 -10.05 3.13 -3.91
C GLY A 204 -10.68 2.46 -2.69
N PHE A 205 -11.79 1.78 -2.90
CA PHE A 205 -12.51 1.16 -1.81
C PHE A 205 -12.18 -0.34 -1.72
N ARG A 206 -11.84 -0.83 -0.51
CA ARG A 206 -11.90 -2.26 -0.22
C ARG A 206 -13.35 -2.73 -0.17
N GLY A 207 -14.21 -1.94 0.41
CA GLY A 207 -15.66 -2.11 0.46
C GLY A 207 -16.40 -0.80 0.20
N PRO A 208 -17.61 -0.84 -0.39
CA PRO A 208 -18.35 -2.03 -0.81
C PRO A 208 -17.87 -2.61 -2.14
N VAL A 209 -17.94 -3.93 -2.25
CA VAL A 209 -17.92 -4.64 -3.53
C VAL A 209 -19.36 -4.90 -3.96
N LEU A 210 -19.75 -4.30 -5.07
CA LEU A 210 -21.11 -4.45 -5.59
C LEU A 210 -21.32 -5.83 -6.18
N ARG A 211 -22.58 -6.26 -6.23
CA ARG A 211 -22.96 -7.53 -6.86
C ARG A 211 -22.43 -7.59 -8.29
N GLY A 212 -21.75 -8.68 -8.61
CA GLY A 212 -21.07 -8.86 -9.90
C GLY A 212 -19.59 -8.47 -9.87
N GLY A 213 -19.08 -7.91 -8.76
CA GLY A 213 -17.64 -7.70 -8.55
C GLY A 213 -17.12 -6.33 -8.95
N TRP A 214 -17.96 -5.30 -8.97
CA TRP A 214 -17.55 -3.90 -9.20
C TRP A 214 -17.22 -3.20 -7.89
N VAL A 215 -16.15 -2.42 -7.92
CA VAL A 215 -15.63 -1.66 -6.77
C VAL A 215 -15.61 -0.19 -7.12
N PRO A 216 -16.08 0.71 -6.24
CA PRO A 216 -16.04 2.14 -6.50
C PRO A 216 -14.61 2.70 -6.35
N VAL A 217 -14.33 3.72 -7.15
CA VAL A 217 -13.21 4.65 -7.00
C VAL A 217 -13.78 6.05 -7.02
N VAL A 218 -13.63 6.78 -5.92
CA VAL A 218 -13.99 8.20 -5.84
C VAL A 218 -12.79 9.03 -6.26
N SER A 219 -12.99 9.95 -7.19
CA SER A 219 -11.96 10.87 -7.67
C SER A 219 -12.43 12.29 -7.41
N THR A 220 -11.60 13.10 -6.74
CA THR A 220 -11.93 14.49 -6.40
C THR A 220 -10.71 15.39 -6.42
N THR A 221 -10.87 16.68 -6.09
CA THR A 221 -9.76 17.61 -5.90
C THR A 221 -9.59 17.99 -4.44
N TRP A 222 -8.41 18.46 -4.07
CA TRP A 222 -8.18 18.94 -2.72
C TRP A 222 -9.06 20.14 -2.37
N ASN A 223 -9.24 21.07 -3.32
CA ASN A 223 -9.89 22.35 -3.02
C ASN A 223 -11.40 22.19 -2.82
N ASP A 224 -12.04 21.32 -3.59
CA ASP A 224 -13.48 21.07 -3.51
C ASP A 224 -13.78 19.56 -3.52
N PRO A 225 -13.62 18.88 -2.38
CA PRO A 225 -13.82 17.43 -2.31
C PRO A 225 -15.23 16.98 -2.68
N ASP A 226 -16.23 17.77 -2.34
CA ASP A 226 -17.65 17.41 -2.54
C ASP A 226 -18.13 17.79 -3.95
N GLY A 227 -17.82 19.02 -4.42
CA GLY A 227 -18.32 19.53 -5.69
C GLY A 227 -17.66 18.93 -6.92
N ASP A 228 -16.37 18.58 -6.82
CA ASP A 228 -15.60 17.98 -7.92
C ASP A 228 -15.60 16.44 -7.92
N ALA A 229 -16.37 15.81 -7.06
CA ALA A 229 -16.35 14.36 -6.91
C ALA A 229 -16.92 13.64 -8.13
N GLN A 230 -16.18 12.65 -8.61
CA GLN A 230 -16.59 11.71 -9.65
C GLN A 230 -16.44 10.30 -9.12
N ILE A 231 -17.40 9.43 -9.38
CA ILE A 231 -17.35 8.04 -8.97
C ILE A 231 -17.32 7.16 -10.20
N ARG A 232 -16.37 6.26 -10.24
CA ARG A 232 -16.20 5.26 -11.29
C ARG A 232 -16.13 3.89 -10.66
N TYR A 233 -16.48 2.88 -11.42
CA TYR A 233 -16.45 1.51 -10.97
C TYR A 233 -15.46 0.70 -11.78
N VAL A 234 -14.71 -0.17 -11.11
CA VAL A 234 -13.78 -1.11 -11.73
C VAL A 234 -14.16 -2.53 -11.34
N HIS A 235 -14.05 -3.46 -12.28
CA HIS A 235 -14.42 -4.86 -12.05
C HIS A 235 -13.22 -5.69 -11.57
N LEU A 236 -13.22 -6.11 -10.30
CA LEU A 236 -12.12 -6.85 -9.69
C LEU A 236 -12.47 -8.30 -9.29
N HIS A 237 -13.51 -8.88 -9.91
CA HIS A 237 -13.90 -10.26 -9.68
C HIS A 237 -14.17 -10.59 -8.21
N GLY A 238 -14.87 -9.70 -7.51
CA GLY A 238 -15.24 -9.87 -6.10
C GLY A 238 -14.19 -9.41 -5.08
N ARG A 239 -13.04 -8.89 -5.54
CA ARG A 239 -12.00 -8.29 -4.68
C ARG A 239 -12.28 -6.83 -4.44
N GLY A 240 -11.87 -6.33 -3.26
CA GLY A 240 -11.75 -4.90 -2.99
C GLY A 240 -10.39 -4.36 -3.43
N ILE A 241 -10.27 -3.04 -3.47
CA ILE A 241 -8.99 -2.35 -3.71
C ILE A 241 -8.26 -2.26 -2.37
N ARG A 242 -7.02 -2.75 -2.34
CA ARG A 242 -6.10 -2.63 -1.20
C ARG A 242 -5.21 -1.41 -1.34
N ASP A 243 -4.76 -1.09 -2.57
CA ASP A 243 -4.09 0.16 -2.86
C ASP A 243 -4.13 0.49 -4.36
N ILE A 244 -3.82 1.76 -4.71
CA ILE A 244 -3.78 2.29 -6.06
C ILE A 244 -2.47 3.06 -6.27
N ALA A 245 -1.75 2.78 -7.35
CA ALA A 245 -0.61 3.56 -7.76
C ALA A 245 -0.84 4.18 -9.14
N ALA A 246 -0.64 5.49 -9.28
CA ALA A 246 -0.73 6.18 -10.57
C ALA A 246 0.43 5.80 -11.48
N VAL A 247 0.13 5.55 -12.75
CA VAL A 247 1.11 5.27 -13.82
C VAL A 247 0.71 5.96 -15.11
N ASP A 248 1.58 5.94 -16.09
CA ASP A 248 1.26 6.46 -17.43
C ASP A 248 0.07 5.71 -18.04
N GLY A 249 -0.94 6.48 -18.46
CA GLY A 249 -2.15 5.97 -19.10
C GLY A 249 -3.14 5.29 -18.15
N GLY A 250 -2.96 5.35 -16.81
CA GLY A 250 -3.91 4.76 -15.88
C GLY A 250 -3.36 4.53 -14.48
N PHE A 251 -3.68 3.36 -13.90
CA PHE A 251 -3.39 3.00 -12.52
C PHE A 251 -3.01 1.52 -12.41
N LEU A 252 -2.12 1.21 -11.49
CA LEU A 252 -1.97 -0.13 -10.96
C LEU A 252 -2.87 -0.26 -9.73
N LEU A 253 -3.65 -1.34 -9.66
CA LEU A 253 -4.51 -1.65 -8.53
C LEU A 253 -4.00 -2.91 -7.83
N LEU A 254 -3.72 -2.81 -6.55
CA LEU A 254 -3.58 -3.97 -5.67
C LEU A 254 -4.99 -4.35 -5.20
N ALA A 255 -5.41 -5.57 -5.45
CA ALA A 255 -6.75 -6.05 -5.13
C ALA A 255 -6.70 -7.31 -4.27
N GLY A 256 -7.54 -7.38 -3.26
CA GLY A 256 -7.59 -8.49 -2.30
C GLY A 256 -8.97 -8.71 -1.69
N PRO A 257 -9.08 -9.58 -0.69
CA PRO A 257 -10.36 -9.88 -0.04
C PRO A 257 -10.93 -8.66 0.70
N VAL A 258 -12.26 -8.58 0.78
CA VAL A 258 -12.99 -7.55 1.53
C VAL A 258 -12.97 -7.82 3.04
N GLY A 259 -13.09 -9.08 3.41
CA GLY A 259 -13.04 -9.53 4.79
C GLY A 259 -12.08 -10.70 4.94
N ASP A 260 -12.45 -11.67 5.74
CA ASP A 260 -11.65 -12.88 5.98
C ASP A 260 -11.91 -13.97 4.90
N ALA A 261 -12.39 -13.58 3.71
CA ALA A 261 -12.62 -14.50 2.60
C ALA A 261 -11.29 -14.95 1.97
N ASP A 262 -11.22 -16.20 1.56
CA ASP A 262 -10.05 -16.77 0.90
C ASP A 262 -10.01 -16.35 -0.59
N PHE A 263 -9.59 -15.12 -0.83
CA PHE A 263 -9.32 -14.60 -2.15
C PHE A 263 -7.84 -14.29 -2.29
N SER A 264 -7.26 -14.69 -3.43
CA SER A 264 -5.89 -14.31 -3.77
C SER A 264 -5.73 -12.81 -4.02
N TYR A 265 -4.55 -12.28 -3.69
CA TYR A 265 -4.19 -10.89 -4.01
C TYR A 265 -3.70 -10.79 -5.44
N ARG A 266 -4.14 -9.74 -6.17
CA ARG A 266 -3.83 -9.54 -7.58
C ARG A 266 -3.41 -8.11 -7.87
N ILE A 267 -2.56 -7.95 -8.87
CA ILE A 267 -2.25 -6.66 -9.45
C ILE A 267 -2.93 -6.54 -10.81
N TYR A 268 -3.65 -5.43 -11.01
CA TYR A 268 -4.32 -5.09 -12.25
C TYR A 268 -3.78 -3.77 -12.80
N PHE A 269 -3.86 -3.59 -14.12
CA PHE A 269 -3.80 -2.29 -14.74
C PHE A 269 -5.22 -1.84 -15.12
N TRP A 270 -5.58 -0.64 -14.72
CA TRP A 270 -6.85 0.02 -15.03
C TRP A 270 -6.57 1.37 -15.71
N ASP A 271 -7.22 1.64 -16.83
CA ASP A 271 -7.08 2.87 -17.62
C ASP A 271 -7.79 4.09 -17.01
N GLY A 272 -8.50 3.90 -15.90
CA GLY A 272 -9.28 4.92 -15.23
C GLY A 272 -10.70 5.11 -15.79
N ALA A 273 -11.10 4.36 -16.80
CA ALA A 273 -12.46 4.43 -17.34
C ALA A 273 -13.47 3.76 -16.42
N ASP A 274 -14.69 4.30 -16.39
CA ASP A 274 -15.82 3.66 -15.69
C ASP A 274 -16.21 2.36 -16.38
N GLN A 275 -16.27 1.29 -15.60
CA GLN A 275 -16.55 -0.05 -16.10
C GLN A 275 -17.94 -0.58 -15.69
N LEU A 276 -18.78 0.27 -15.09
CA LEU A 276 -20.18 -0.07 -14.73
C LEU A 276 -21.19 0.47 -15.76
N PRO A 277 -21.21 0.01 -17.00
CA PRO A 277 -22.10 0.53 -18.05
C PRO A 277 -23.38 -0.27 -18.22
N GLY A 278 -23.78 -1.07 -17.23
CA GLY A 278 -25.01 -1.83 -17.29
C GLY A 278 -24.97 -3.08 -18.20
N GLY A 279 -23.80 -3.60 -18.52
CA GLY A 279 -23.64 -4.80 -19.35
C GLY A 279 -22.61 -5.78 -18.81
N ASP A 280 -22.86 -7.09 -18.98
CA ASP A 280 -21.99 -8.16 -18.50
C ASP A 280 -20.65 -8.24 -19.27
N ASN A 281 -20.56 -7.59 -20.43
CA ASN A 281 -19.42 -7.62 -21.33
C ASN A 281 -18.64 -6.28 -21.40
N GLY A 282 -18.78 -5.44 -20.37
CA GLY A 282 -18.02 -4.19 -20.29
C GLY A 282 -16.51 -4.41 -20.22
N PRO A 283 -15.69 -3.35 -20.47
CA PRO A 283 -14.25 -3.44 -20.36
C PRO A 283 -13.83 -3.94 -18.97
N ARG A 284 -12.73 -4.67 -18.92
CA ARG A 284 -12.16 -5.19 -17.68
C ARG A 284 -10.74 -4.65 -17.52
N PRO A 285 -10.25 -4.45 -16.29
CA PRO A 285 -8.87 -4.12 -16.10
C PRO A 285 -7.98 -5.30 -16.51
N ASP A 286 -6.79 -5.02 -17.01
CA ASP A 286 -5.83 -6.06 -17.36
C ASP A 286 -5.27 -6.69 -16.07
N ARG A 287 -5.50 -7.98 -15.84
CA ARG A 287 -4.81 -8.71 -14.78
C ARG A 287 -3.34 -8.85 -15.15
N LEU A 288 -2.45 -8.33 -14.32
CA LEU A 288 -0.99 -8.42 -14.52
C LEU A 288 -0.42 -9.68 -13.86
N GLY A 289 -0.97 -10.08 -12.73
CA GLY A 289 -0.56 -11.28 -12.02
C GLY A 289 -1.18 -11.42 -10.64
N GLU A 290 -0.67 -12.38 -9.88
CA GLU A 290 -1.17 -12.79 -8.58
C GLU A 290 -0.01 -12.94 -7.59
N LEU A 291 -0.21 -12.46 -6.35
CA LEU A 291 0.74 -12.63 -5.25
C LEU A 291 0.44 -13.97 -4.56
N THR A 292 1.47 -14.76 -4.34
CA THR A 292 1.42 -16.10 -3.75
C THR A 292 2.46 -16.26 -2.66
N GLU A 293 2.42 -17.36 -1.91
CA GLU A 293 3.36 -17.67 -0.83
C GLU A 293 3.42 -16.56 0.22
N LEU A 294 2.25 -16.04 0.59
CA LEU A 294 2.11 -14.91 1.50
C LEU A 294 2.07 -15.33 2.98
N ASP A 295 1.88 -16.64 3.24
CA ASP A 295 1.53 -17.15 4.57
C ASP A 295 0.36 -16.35 5.16
N ASP A 296 0.53 -15.79 6.36
CA ASP A 296 -0.50 -14.93 6.99
C ASP A 296 -0.36 -13.45 6.65
N ALA A 297 0.64 -13.07 5.84
CA ALA A 297 0.88 -11.67 5.50
C ALA A 297 -0.10 -11.15 4.44
N LYS A 298 -0.56 -9.90 4.63
CA LYS A 298 -1.57 -9.29 3.76
C LYS A 298 -0.96 -8.11 2.99
N PRO A 299 -0.89 -8.18 1.66
CA PRO A 299 -0.52 -7.03 0.84
C PRO A 299 -1.50 -5.86 1.02
N GLU A 300 -1.00 -4.70 1.45
CA GLU A 300 -1.82 -3.52 1.74
C GLU A 300 -1.40 -2.27 1.00
N GLY A 301 -0.11 -1.97 0.92
CA GLY A 301 0.36 -0.79 0.20
C GLY A 301 1.14 -1.12 -1.07
N LEU A 302 0.95 -0.35 -2.14
CA LEU A 302 1.58 -0.51 -3.44
C LEU A 302 2.18 0.81 -3.95
N ALA A 303 3.48 0.85 -4.17
CA ALA A 303 4.13 2.00 -4.81
C ALA A 303 4.90 1.58 -6.07
N VAL A 304 5.00 2.49 -7.04
CA VAL A 304 5.86 2.33 -8.22
C VAL A 304 7.20 3.03 -7.96
N ALA A 305 8.27 2.25 -7.85
CA ALA A 305 9.61 2.75 -7.62
C ALA A 305 10.31 3.18 -8.92
N ARG A 306 9.97 2.52 -10.03
CA ARG A 306 10.55 2.82 -11.36
C ARG A 306 9.58 2.40 -12.45
N THR A 307 9.54 3.21 -13.51
CA THR A 307 8.80 2.91 -14.75
C THR A 307 9.77 2.85 -15.92
N GLN A 308 9.63 1.84 -16.76
CA GLN A 308 10.34 1.71 -18.03
C GLN A 308 9.37 1.23 -19.11
N GLY A 309 8.78 2.17 -19.84
CA GLY A 309 7.70 1.89 -20.78
C GLY A 309 6.51 1.25 -20.07
N LYS A 310 6.16 0.02 -20.45
CA LYS A 310 5.08 -0.76 -19.85
C LYS A 310 5.52 -1.68 -18.70
N THR A 311 6.75 -1.52 -18.22
CA THR A 311 7.32 -2.32 -17.13
C THR A 311 7.47 -1.45 -15.89
N TYR A 312 7.02 -1.94 -14.75
CA TYR A 312 6.99 -1.25 -13.48
C TYR A 312 7.77 -2.05 -12.43
N GLU A 313 8.71 -1.41 -11.76
CA GLU A 313 9.27 -1.92 -10.52
C GLU A 313 8.35 -1.45 -9.38
N VAL A 314 7.71 -2.39 -8.72
CA VAL A 314 6.75 -2.11 -7.65
C VAL A 314 7.31 -2.50 -6.30
N LEU A 315 6.99 -1.70 -5.28
CA LEU A 315 7.19 -2.01 -3.87
C LEU A 315 5.82 -2.27 -3.24
N VAL A 316 5.74 -3.35 -2.46
CA VAL A 316 4.52 -3.69 -1.72
C VAL A 316 4.89 -3.87 -0.25
N VAL A 317 4.16 -3.21 0.64
CA VAL A 317 4.18 -3.50 2.07
C VAL A 317 3.08 -4.49 2.42
N LEU A 318 3.37 -5.35 3.41
CA LEU A 318 2.46 -6.40 3.84
C LEU A 318 2.23 -6.27 5.34
N ASP A 319 0.96 -6.19 5.74
CA ASP A 319 0.57 -6.37 7.15
C ASP A 319 1.03 -7.76 7.62
N GLY A 320 1.56 -7.84 8.82
CA GLY A 320 2.20 -9.03 9.38
C GLY A 320 3.72 -9.13 9.11
N LEU A 321 4.27 -8.41 8.12
CA LEU A 321 5.68 -8.49 7.74
C LEU A 321 6.48 -7.27 8.23
N LYS A 322 7.27 -7.46 9.29
CA LYS A 322 7.99 -6.36 9.97
C LYS A 322 9.18 -5.84 9.19
N ASN A 323 9.32 -4.51 9.12
CA ASN A 323 10.52 -3.81 8.64
C ASN A 323 10.96 -4.19 7.21
N LYS A 324 10.02 -4.55 6.36
CA LYS A 324 10.31 -4.97 4.99
C LYS A 324 9.24 -4.47 4.03
N ALA A 325 9.68 -4.19 2.81
CA ALA A 325 8.83 -4.12 1.63
C ALA A 325 9.28 -5.18 0.63
N MET A 326 8.38 -5.68 -0.18
CA MET A 326 8.66 -6.64 -1.24
C MET A 326 8.72 -5.93 -2.57
N ARG A 327 9.70 -6.28 -3.40
CA ARG A 327 9.90 -5.70 -4.72
C ARG A 327 9.70 -6.74 -5.79
N TRP A 328 8.91 -6.39 -6.79
CA TRP A 328 8.74 -7.17 -8.02
C TRP A 328 8.80 -6.29 -9.27
N THR A 329 8.98 -6.93 -10.41
CA THR A 329 8.80 -6.30 -11.72
C THR A 329 7.49 -6.79 -12.31
N VAL A 330 6.58 -5.84 -12.62
CA VAL A 330 5.28 -6.14 -13.25
C VAL A 330 5.24 -5.54 -14.64
N LYS A 331 4.65 -6.26 -15.58
CA LYS A 331 4.59 -5.83 -16.98
C LYS A 331 3.15 -5.78 -17.48
N ARG A 332 2.77 -4.61 -18.03
CA ARG A 332 1.50 -4.43 -18.74
C ARG A 332 1.57 -5.04 -20.15
N PRO A 333 0.43 -5.49 -20.72
CA PRO A 333 0.32 -5.98 -22.09
C PRO A 333 0.80 -5.01 -23.17
#